data_d01f515d3ee42e858e6d574085d84b3b
#
_entry.id   d01f515d3ee42e858e6d574085d84b3b
#
_cell.length_a   1.000
_cell.length_b   1.000
_cell.length_c   1.000
_cell.angle_alpha   90.00
_cell.angle_beta   90.00
_cell.angle_gamma   90.00
#
_symmetry.space_group_name_H-M   'P 1'
#
loop_
_entity.id
_entity.type
_entity.pdbx_description
1 polymer ?
#
loop_
_entity_poly.entity_id
_entity_poly.type
_entity_poly.pdbx_seq_one_letter_code
_entity_poly.pdbx_strand_id
1 'polypeptide(L)'
;MRDETLSYFEPMTGKVTSVEGKKVLLNIGTKDSVKIGMRFKIVREETPFLHPVTKEPIGNLESFVGRLEIKEAGPDSSIGDIIEGDAKAGYKVRISETKVNMLFCQSKDVEWYLADAYYRNLKETGRFNIIDTGIETDDTLTVIEEAKRFHAEVALLLTTQTVNSETLLTQRLFWVSDGIEFSDLDTKIDDAFTKELRFGEEFFTQYKEEAWLQFDLTFDMKLITTGDIDGDGKQEIVLGTENDITVYTIGAGLQHALGDIKIEGSSHDNYLWLDSMDLNKNGRDEIIVTSMKGNDIISYIYELRGAEFVLAYKDNVFLRRIENRLIAQAYSYAEGFEGDVFSILWEGEYKKGGAVKLPKGVNIYDFLYFDDPRTGRLILAYDERGFLSAYDSENVRIWKSKASTGGFLTTFKKSAPSTLVDRGEWAVKDRLFHRNRDILFVKRIPVLELVKGLGYKSSQIKNLLWNGLSMEESVLIDDISGSVIDYSVANDKIFVLASPLFGVKTGNILKGDNPLRTVLYIFSIKGI
;
A
#
# COMPACT_ATOMS: atom_id res chain seq x y z
N MET A 1 -11.53 -12.66 20.62
CA MET A 1 -12.42 -12.04 19.58
C MET A 1 -12.30 -12.73 18.23
N ARG A 2 -11.16 -12.69 17.52
CA ARG A 2 -10.99 -13.26 16.17
C ARG A 2 -11.47 -14.71 16.06
N ASP A 3 -10.96 -15.60 16.90
CA ASP A 3 -11.29 -17.04 16.84
C ASP A 3 -12.74 -17.30 17.19
N GLU A 4 -13.32 -16.47 18.06
CA GLU A 4 -14.75 -16.54 18.39
C GLU A 4 -15.61 -16.11 17.19
N THR A 5 -15.24 -15.02 16.52
CA THR A 5 -15.92 -14.61 15.28
C THR A 5 -15.80 -15.69 14.20
N LEU A 6 -14.59 -16.22 14.00
CA LEU A 6 -14.34 -17.25 13.00
C LEU A 6 -15.19 -18.50 13.22
N SER A 7 -15.36 -18.92 14.47
CA SER A 7 -16.08 -20.14 14.82
C SER A 7 -17.55 -20.16 14.39
N TYR A 8 -18.21 -19.00 14.25
CA TYR A 8 -19.58 -18.91 13.72
C TYR A 8 -19.66 -19.22 12.22
N PHE A 9 -18.55 -19.19 11.52
CA PHE A 9 -18.48 -19.30 10.06
C PHE A 9 -17.60 -20.46 9.60
N GLU A 10 -17.10 -21.30 10.50
CA GLU A 10 -16.33 -22.48 10.12
C GLU A 10 -17.16 -23.41 9.24
N PRO A 11 -16.62 -23.87 8.10
CA PRO A 11 -17.33 -24.80 7.23
C PRO A 11 -17.67 -26.09 7.97
N MET A 12 -18.95 -26.42 8.00
CA MET A 12 -19.42 -27.67 8.61
C MET A 12 -20.66 -28.19 7.90
N THR A 13 -20.91 -29.49 8.03
CA THR A 13 -22.04 -30.17 7.41
C THR A 13 -22.72 -31.07 8.41
N GLY A 14 -24.04 -31.02 8.46
CA GLY A 14 -24.89 -31.89 9.25
C GLY A 14 -26.12 -32.38 8.44
N LYS A 15 -27.03 -33.08 9.12
CA LYS A 15 -28.28 -33.56 8.54
C LYS A 15 -29.46 -33.22 9.43
N VAL A 16 -30.60 -32.97 8.81
CA VAL A 16 -31.89 -32.85 9.46
C VAL A 16 -32.37 -34.24 9.90
N THR A 17 -32.59 -34.41 11.19
CA THR A 17 -33.07 -35.64 11.77
C THR A 17 -34.60 -35.67 11.84
N SER A 18 -35.23 -34.59 12.29
CA SER A 18 -36.66 -34.41 12.34
C SER A 18 -37.07 -32.96 12.18
N VAL A 19 -38.32 -32.74 11.81
CA VAL A 19 -38.93 -31.42 11.64
C VAL A 19 -40.29 -31.39 12.33
N GLU A 20 -40.49 -30.41 13.21
CA GLU A 20 -41.76 -30.17 13.91
C GLU A 20 -42.14 -28.68 13.74
N GLY A 21 -43.03 -28.43 12.77
CA GLY A 21 -43.42 -27.08 12.40
C GLY A 21 -42.19 -26.29 11.85
N LYS A 22 -41.76 -25.26 12.55
CA LYS A 22 -40.55 -24.51 12.19
C LYS A 22 -39.26 -25.03 12.87
N LYS A 23 -39.42 -25.92 13.87
CA LYS A 23 -38.26 -26.47 14.58
C LYS A 23 -37.65 -27.64 13.83
N VAL A 24 -36.36 -27.65 13.73
CA VAL A 24 -35.56 -28.66 13.03
C VAL A 24 -34.51 -29.21 13.97
N LEU A 25 -34.50 -30.53 14.15
CA LEU A 25 -33.47 -31.23 14.91
C LEU A 25 -32.35 -31.65 13.95
N LEU A 26 -31.10 -31.33 14.32
CA LEU A 26 -29.88 -31.66 13.59
C LEU A 26 -29.07 -32.72 14.35
N ASN A 27 -28.30 -33.51 13.59
CA ASN A 27 -27.37 -34.53 14.12
C ASN A 27 -25.97 -33.99 14.43
N ILE A 28 -25.79 -32.67 14.59
CA ILE A 28 -24.57 -31.98 14.96
C ILE A 28 -24.83 -31.11 16.20
N GLY A 29 -23.86 -31.01 17.08
CA GLY A 29 -23.98 -30.29 18.36
C GLY A 29 -22.73 -29.54 18.76
N THR A 30 -22.61 -29.27 20.04
CA THR A 30 -21.45 -28.51 20.58
C THR A 30 -20.11 -29.25 20.42
N LYS A 31 -20.12 -30.58 20.32
CA LYS A 31 -18.93 -31.37 19.98
C LYS A 31 -18.42 -31.11 18.56
N ASP A 32 -19.30 -30.71 17.68
CA ASP A 32 -19.02 -30.30 16.30
C ASP A 32 -18.83 -28.78 16.18
N SER A 33 -18.68 -28.07 17.30
CA SER A 33 -18.54 -26.62 17.39
C SER A 33 -19.79 -25.82 17.00
N VAL A 34 -20.98 -26.44 17.05
CA VAL A 34 -22.25 -25.73 16.81
C VAL A 34 -22.53 -24.78 17.96
N LYS A 35 -22.88 -23.53 17.63
CA LYS A 35 -23.23 -22.46 18.58
C LYS A 35 -24.63 -21.91 18.31
N ILE A 36 -25.26 -21.39 19.34
CA ILE A 36 -26.51 -20.65 19.23
C ILE A 36 -26.29 -19.42 18.34
N GLY A 37 -27.23 -19.11 17.47
CA GLY A 37 -27.13 -18.00 16.52
C GLY A 37 -26.46 -18.35 15.19
N MET A 38 -25.82 -19.51 15.05
CA MET A 38 -25.28 -19.96 13.77
C MET A 38 -26.40 -20.17 12.76
N ARG A 39 -26.15 -19.85 11.48
CA ARG A 39 -27.06 -20.07 10.39
C ARG A 39 -26.54 -21.06 9.38
N PHE A 40 -27.38 -22.06 9.09
CA PHE A 40 -27.09 -23.10 8.12
C PHE A 40 -27.98 -22.96 6.88
N LYS A 41 -27.36 -23.18 5.71
CA LYS A 41 -28.12 -23.42 4.48
C LYS A 41 -28.67 -24.84 4.51
N ILE A 42 -29.94 -24.99 4.20
CA ILE A 42 -30.61 -26.30 4.02
C ILE A 42 -30.52 -26.63 2.53
N VAL A 43 -29.98 -27.79 2.22
CA VAL A 43 -29.82 -28.25 0.85
C VAL A 43 -30.42 -29.65 0.67
N ARG A 44 -31.06 -29.86 -0.47
CA ARG A 44 -31.55 -31.15 -0.90
C ARG A 44 -30.59 -31.74 -1.92
N GLU A 45 -30.15 -32.98 -1.71
CA GLU A 45 -29.44 -33.73 -2.74
C GLU A 45 -30.42 -34.12 -3.86
N GLU A 46 -30.04 -33.80 -5.08
CA GLU A 46 -30.72 -34.21 -6.29
C GLU A 46 -30.05 -35.45 -6.92
N THR A 47 -30.54 -35.88 -8.07
CA THR A 47 -29.99 -37.02 -8.81
C THR A 47 -28.50 -36.77 -9.10
N PRO A 48 -27.66 -37.84 -9.00
CA PRO A 48 -26.24 -37.71 -9.27
C PRO A 48 -25.99 -37.25 -10.70
N PHE A 49 -25.06 -36.29 -10.83
CA PHE A 49 -24.57 -35.89 -12.14
C PHE A 49 -23.64 -36.98 -12.66
N LEU A 50 -24.01 -37.60 -13.77
CA LEU A 50 -23.27 -38.71 -14.36
C LEU A 50 -22.31 -38.21 -15.45
N HIS A 51 -21.13 -38.80 -15.51
CA HIS A 51 -20.19 -38.55 -16.61
C HIS A 51 -20.85 -38.91 -17.95
N PRO A 52 -20.83 -38.05 -18.97
CA PRO A 52 -21.61 -38.24 -20.19
C PRO A 52 -21.23 -39.52 -20.96
N VAL A 53 -20.00 -39.99 -20.83
CA VAL A 53 -19.47 -41.16 -21.53
C VAL A 53 -19.46 -42.41 -20.64
N THR A 54 -18.82 -42.32 -19.44
CA THR A 54 -18.63 -43.51 -18.56
C THR A 54 -19.86 -43.83 -17.72
N LYS A 55 -20.82 -42.89 -17.61
CA LYS A 55 -22.01 -42.99 -16.75
C LYS A 55 -21.70 -43.12 -15.25
N GLU A 56 -20.46 -42.91 -14.85
CA GLU A 56 -20.07 -42.90 -13.45
C GLU A 56 -20.54 -41.62 -12.77
N PRO A 57 -20.97 -41.66 -11.50
CA PRO A 57 -21.38 -40.46 -10.76
C PRO A 57 -20.15 -39.56 -10.50
N ILE A 58 -20.21 -38.32 -11.01
CA ILE A 58 -19.17 -37.30 -10.81
C ILE A 58 -19.44 -36.49 -9.53
N GLY A 59 -20.69 -36.42 -9.08
CA GLY A 59 -21.13 -35.71 -7.89
C GLY A 59 -22.64 -35.60 -7.81
N ASN A 60 -23.16 -35.11 -6.70
CA ASN A 60 -24.56 -34.84 -6.51
C ASN A 60 -24.83 -33.35 -6.72
N LEU A 61 -25.85 -33.00 -7.49
CA LEU A 61 -26.39 -31.66 -7.51
C LEU A 61 -27.12 -31.40 -6.20
N GLU A 62 -26.83 -30.24 -5.60
CA GLU A 62 -27.52 -29.80 -4.39
C GLU A 62 -28.36 -28.56 -4.71
N SER A 63 -29.65 -28.61 -4.38
CA SER A 63 -30.54 -27.46 -4.49
C SER A 63 -30.69 -26.78 -3.14
N PHE A 64 -30.54 -25.47 -3.11
CA PHE A 64 -30.86 -24.66 -1.94
C PHE A 64 -32.38 -24.75 -1.67
N VAL A 65 -32.74 -25.04 -0.43
CA VAL A 65 -34.14 -25.24 -0.01
C VAL A 65 -34.54 -24.23 1.05
N GLY A 66 -33.60 -23.78 1.87
CA GLY A 66 -33.91 -22.85 2.94
C GLY A 66 -32.73 -22.55 3.84
N ARG A 67 -32.99 -21.81 4.90
CA ARG A 67 -32.07 -21.51 5.98
C ARG A 67 -32.70 -21.76 7.33
N LEU A 68 -31.90 -22.17 8.29
CA LEU A 68 -32.27 -22.27 9.70
C LEU A 68 -31.24 -21.54 10.57
N GLU A 69 -31.65 -21.12 11.75
CA GLU A 69 -30.83 -20.55 12.81
C GLU A 69 -30.88 -21.43 14.04
N ILE A 70 -29.72 -21.73 14.62
CA ILE A 70 -29.61 -22.55 15.84
C ILE A 70 -30.14 -21.78 17.03
N LYS A 71 -31.06 -22.37 17.76
CA LYS A 71 -31.66 -21.83 18.99
C LYS A 71 -31.24 -22.59 20.24
N GLU A 72 -30.95 -23.87 20.11
CA GLU A 72 -30.46 -24.69 21.21
C GLU A 72 -29.36 -25.63 20.70
N ALA A 73 -28.27 -25.79 21.46
CA ALA A 73 -27.19 -26.69 21.11
C ALA A 73 -26.86 -27.62 22.27
N GLY A 74 -27.12 -28.90 22.08
CA GLY A 74 -26.69 -29.98 22.97
C GLY A 74 -25.36 -30.59 22.50
N PRO A 75 -24.82 -31.59 23.25
CA PRO A 75 -23.53 -32.18 22.91
C PRO A 75 -23.44 -32.80 21.52
N ASP A 76 -24.41 -33.57 21.12
CA ASP A 76 -24.43 -34.37 19.87
C ASP A 76 -25.57 -33.97 18.91
N SER A 77 -26.37 -33.00 19.27
CA SER A 77 -27.53 -32.54 18.47
C SER A 77 -27.85 -31.09 18.75
N SER A 78 -28.49 -30.42 17.82
CA SER A 78 -28.95 -29.04 17.97
C SER A 78 -30.35 -28.85 17.41
N ILE A 79 -31.05 -27.84 17.91
CA ILE A 79 -32.37 -27.43 17.45
C ILE A 79 -32.27 -26.06 16.83
N GLY A 80 -32.71 -25.92 15.61
CA GLY A 80 -32.80 -24.66 14.90
C GLY A 80 -34.22 -24.35 14.45
N ASP A 81 -34.49 -23.07 14.22
CA ASP A 81 -35.74 -22.59 13.62
C ASP A 81 -35.51 -22.25 12.15
N ILE A 82 -36.46 -22.69 11.28
CA ILE A 82 -36.47 -22.32 9.87
C ILE A 82 -36.75 -20.81 9.77
N ILE A 83 -35.81 -20.06 9.17
CA ILE A 83 -35.92 -18.61 8.93
C ILE A 83 -36.32 -18.32 7.47
N GLU A 84 -36.03 -19.25 6.54
CA GLU A 84 -36.32 -19.12 5.12
C GLU A 84 -36.53 -20.50 4.52
N GLY A 85 -37.53 -20.66 3.62
CA GLY A 85 -37.76 -21.89 2.88
C GLY A 85 -38.38 -23.02 3.71
N ASP A 86 -37.95 -24.27 3.47
CA ASP A 86 -38.51 -25.49 4.04
C ASP A 86 -37.39 -26.48 4.44
N ALA A 87 -37.74 -27.46 5.30
CA ALA A 87 -36.83 -28.53 5.69
C ALA A 87 -37.59 -29.87 5.74
N LYS A 88 -36.90 -30.98 5.47
CA LYS A 88 -37.38 -32.35 5.65
C LYS A 88 -36.29 -33.23 6.25
N ALA A 89 -36.69 -34.24 7.02
CA ALA A 89 -35.76 -35.24 7.50
C ALA A 89 -34.92 -35.82 6.36
N GLY A 90 -33.62 -35.96 6.58
CA GLY A 90 -32.66 -36.40 5.58
C GLY A 90 -31.99 -35.28 4.75
N TYR A 91 -32.52 -34.06 4.76
CA TYR A 91 -31.85 -32.93 4.09
C TYR A 91 -30.54 -32.62 4.77
N LYS A 92 -29.56 -32.17 3.98
CA LYS A 92 -28.26 -31.68 4.53
C LYS A 92 -28.40 -30.24 4.99
N VAL A 93 -27.63 -29.91 6.02
CA VAL A 93 -27.40 -28.52 6.44
C VAL A 93 -25.93 -28.24 6.39
N ARG A 94 -25.54 -27.01 5.96
CA ARG A 94 -24.14 -26.66 5.88
C ARG A 94 -23.86 -25.17 6.05
N ILE A 95 -22.69 -24.89 6.58
CA ILE A 95 -21.97 -23.61 6.41
C ILE A 95 -20.98 -23.84 5.28
N SER A 96 -21.08 -23.05 4.20
CA SER A 96 -20.25 -23.23 3.00
C SER A 96 -18.82 -22.72 3.20
N GLU A 97 -17.87 -23.19 2.38
CA GLU A 97 -16.50 -22.70 2.34
C GLU A 97 -16.34 -21.32 1.68
N THR A 98 -17.40 -20.81 1.03
CA THR A 98 -17.35 -19.48 0.38
C THR A 98 -17.15 -18.37 1.39
N LYS A 99 -16.37 -17.37 1.01
CA LYS A 99 -16.14 -16.19 1.87
C LYS A 99 -17.46 -15.52 2.23
N VAL A 100 -17.55 -15.03 3.46
CA VAL A 100 -18.69 -14.28 3.99
C VAL A 100 -18.46 -12.80 3.78
N ASN A 101 -19.43 -12.11 3.16
CA ASN A 101 -19.40 -10.66 3.03
C ASN A 101 -19.75 -10.02 4.38
N MET A 102 -18.80 -9.33 4.99
CA MET A 102 -18.93 -8.73 6.32
C MET A 102 -18.68 -7.22 6.24
N LEU A 103 -19.66 -6.42 6.67
CA LEU A 103 -19.44 -5.01 6.92
C LEU A 103 -18.71 -4.84 8.26
N PHE A 104 -17.63 -4.08 8.26
CA PHE A 104 -16.85 -3.75 9.45
C PHE A 104 -17.12 -2.29 9.82
N CYS A 105 -17.64 -2.05 11.03
CA CYS A 105 -17.90 -0.73 11.57
C CYS A 105 -17.29 -0.58 12.95
N GLN A 106 -16.96 0.67 13.30
CA GLN A 106 -16.51 1.03 14.64
C GLN A 106 -17.26 2.25 15.14
N SER A 107 -17.41 2.38 16.44
CA SER A 107 -17.88 3.63 17.05
C SER A 107 -16.75 4.66 17.12
N LYS A 108 -17.10 5.93 17.29
CA LYS A 108 -16.14 7.05 17.41
C LYS A 108 -15.20 6.91 18.61
N ASP A 109 -15.64 6.17 19.64
CA ASP A 109 -14.87 5.98 20.87
C ASP A 109 -13.81 4.87 20.74
N VAL A 110 -13.87 4.05 19.66
CA VAL A 110 -12.86 3.02 19.42
C VAL A 110 -11.62 3.68 18.85
N GLU A 111 -10.52 3.53 19.57
CA GLU A 111 -9.21 3.96 19.07
C GLU A 111 -8.90 3.21 17.77
N TRP A 112 -8.67 3.97 16.69
CA TRP A 112 -8.53 3.44 15.34
C TRP A 112 -7.50 2.30 15.21
N TYR A 113 -6.39 2.32 15.99
CA TYR A 113 -5.37 1.27 15.94
C TYR A 113 -5.87 -0.08 16.50
N LEU A 114 -6.85 -0.07 17.43
CA LEU A 114 -7.50 -1.29 17.93
C LEU A 114 -8.41 -1.89 16.85
N ALA A 115 -9.20 -1.04 16.22
CA ALA A 115 -10.06 -1.45 15.12
C ALA A 115 -9.25 -2.01 13.94
N ASP A 116 -8.16 -1.33 13.57
CA ASP A 116 -7.25 -1.72 12.50
C ASP A 116 -6.57 -3.08 12.81
N ALA A 117 -6.05 -3.26 14.01
CA ALA A 117 -5.47 -4.54 14.43
C ALA A 117 -6.49 -5.68 14.33
N TYR A 118 -7.73 -5.44 14.74
CA TYR A 118 -8.79 -6.44 14.65
C TYR A 118 -9.24 -6.71 13.21
N TYR A 119 -9.39 -5.67 12.41
CA TYR A 119 -9.66 -5.76 10.97
C TYR A 119 -8.64 -6.66 10.25
N ARG A 120 -7.34 -6.42 10.48
CA ARG A 120 -6.26 -7.23 9.90
C ARG A 120 -6.34 -8.68 10.34
N ASN A 121 -6.51 -8.92 11.63
CA ASN A 121 -6.64 -10.26 12.18
C ASN A 121 -7.81 -11.05 11.55
N LEU A 122 -8.93 -10.40 11.24
CA LEU A 122 -10.05 -11.02 10.53
C LEU A 122 -9.72 -11.27 9.05
N LYS A 123 -9.07 -10.31 8.39
CA LYS A 123 -8.67 -10.41 6.98
C LYS A 123 -7.69 -11.55 6.74
N GLU A 124 -6.73 -11.76 7.66
CA GLU A 124 -5.75 -12.85 7.61
C GLU A 124 -6.37 -14.24 7.66
N THR A 125 -7.56 -14.40 8.25
CA THR A 125 -8.25 -15.70 8.25
C THR A 125 -8.63 -16.18 6.85
N GLY A 126 -8.68 -15.27 5.87
CA GLY A 126 -9.12 -15.55 4.51
C GLY A 126 -10.61 -15.93 4.38
N ARG A 127 -11.35 -15.97 5.53
CA ARG A 127 -12.73 -16.40 5.61
C ARG A 127 -13.72 -15.31 5.21
N PHE A 128 -13.35 -14.05 5.39
CA PHE A 128 -14.21 -12.91 5.21
C PHE A 128 -13.81 -12.08 3.98
N ASN A 129 -14.81 -11.58 3.28
CA ASN A 129 -14.68 -10.44 2.37
C ASN A 129 -15.15 -9.22 3.15
N ILE A 130 -14.18 -8.51 3.76
CA ILE A 130 -14.48 -7.41 4.68
C ILE A 130 -14.74 -6.15 3.87
N ILE A 131 -15.87 -5.53 4.11
CA ILE A 131 -16.34 -4.27 3.55
C ILE A 131 -16.17 -3.22 4.64
N ASP A 132 -15.30 -2.25 4.40
CA ASP A 132 -15.10 -1.09 5.27
C ASP A 132 -15.59 0.15 4.53
N THR A 133 -16.61 0.79 5.08
CA THR A 133 -17.22 2.01 4.50
C THR A 133 -16.76 3.27 5.21
N GLY A 134 -15.97 3.12 6.28
CA GLY A 134 -15.50 4.21 7.09
C GLY A 134 -16.60 4.94 7.88
N ILE A 135 -17.76 4.33 8.06
CA ILE A 135 -18.80 4.87 8.94
C ILE A 135 -18.42 4.61 10.38
N GLU A 136 -18.33 5.69 11.15
CA GLU A 136 -18.14 5.66 12.59
C GLU A 136 -19.47 5.92 13.29
N THR A 137 -20.09 4.87 13.84
CA THR A 137 -21.39 4.97 14.53
C THR A 137 -21.52 3.88 15.58
N ASP A 138 -22.28 4.13 16.62
CA ASP A 138 -22.77 3.19 17.62
C ASP A 138 -24.23 2.78 17.38
N ASP A 139 -24.90 3.44 16.43
CA ASP A 139 -26.30 3.15 16.10
C ASP A 139 -26.42 1.89 15.23
N THR A 140 -26.95 0.83 15.82
CA THR A 140 -27.15 -0.47 15.17
C THR A 140 -28.02 -0.39 13.91
N LEU A 141 -29.03 0.51 13.87
CA LEU A 141 -29.90 0.64 12.70
C LEU A 141 -29.12 1.16 11.50
N THR A 142 -28.32 2.20 11.72
CA THR A 142 -27.40 2.76 10.69
C THR A 142 -26.44 1.70 10.17
N VAL A 143 -25.84 0.89 11.06
CA VAL A 143 -24.94 -0.21 10.68
C VAL A 143 -25.63 -1.23 9.79
N ILE A 144 -26.86 -1.64 10.15
CA ILE A 144 -27.63 -2.63 9.38
C ILE A 144 -28.08 -2.07 8.01
N GLU A 145 -28.49 -0.80 7.95
CA GLU A 145 -28.86 -0.15 6.69
C GLU A 145 -27.67 -0.04 5.74
N GLU A 146 -26.52 0.33 6.26
CA GLU A 146 -25.31 0.41 5.46
C GLU A 146 -24.85 -0.98 4.99
N ALA A 147 -24.93 -2.01 5.87
CA ALA A 147 -24.62 -3.38 5.51
C ALA A 147 -25.54 -3.91 4.37
N LYS A 148 -26.84 -3.58 4.40
CA LYS A 148 -27.77 -3.89 3.32
C LYS A 148 -27.40 -3.21 2.01
N ARG A 149 -26.99 -1.96 2.07
CA ARG A 149 -26.57 -1.16 0.91
C ARG A 149 -25.39 -1.79 0.16
N PHE A 150 -24.46 -2.39 0.92
CA PHE A 150 -23.27 -3.04 0.37
C PHE A 150 -23.42 -4.56 0.20
N HIS A 151 -24.63 -5.09 0.33
CA HIS A 151 -24.94 -6.52 0.20
C HIS A 151 -24.10 -7.41 1.13
N ALA A 152 -23.76 -6.91 2.33
CA ALA A 152 -23.11 -7.72 3.35
C ALA A 152 -24.10 -8.75 3.91
N GLU A 153 -23.59 -9.92 4.28
CA GLU A 153 -24.38 -10.98 4.95
C GLU A 153 -24.38 -10.76 6.46
N VAL A 154 -23.29 -10.19 6.98
CA VAL A 154 -23.02 -9.96 8.39
C VAL A 154 -22.53 -8.54 8.59
N ALA A 155 -22.94 -7.90 9.68
CA ALA A 155 -22.35 -6.65 10.15
C ALA A 155 -21.62 -6.88 11.47
N LEU A 156 -20.42 -6.33 11.58
CA LEU A 156 -19.59 -6.30 12.78
C LEU A 156 -19.50 -4.85 13.25
N LEU A 157 -19.85 -4.62 14.51
CA LEU A 157 -19.73 -3.32 15.17
C LEU A 157 -18.76 -3.45 16.34
N LEU A 158 -17.70 -2.63 16.35
CA LEU A 158 -16.80 -2.45 17.47
C LEU A 158 -17.20 -1.21 18.27
N THR A 159 -17.25 -1.35 19.59
CA THR A 159 -17.43 -0.25 20.54
C THR A 159 -16.44 -0.39 21.69
N THR A 160 -16.19 0.70 22.43
CA THR A 160 -15.41 0.66 23.68
C THR A 160 -16.27 1.09 24.84
N GLN A 161 -16.06 0.43 25.98
CA GLN A 161 -16.71 0.78 27.25
C GLN A 161 -15.64 0.86 28.34
N THR A 162 -15.78 1.85 29.23
CA THR A 162 -14.91 1.94 30.41
C THR A 162 -15.69 1.46 31.63
N VAL A 163 -15.24 0.33 32.20
CA VAL A 163 -15.83 -0.27 33.41
C VAL A 163 -14.75 -0.38 34.49
N ASN A 164 -14.98 0.24 35.63
CA ASN A 164 -14.03 0.22 36.79
C ASN A 164 -12.59 0.65 36.41
N SER A 165 -12.44 1.68 35.58
CA SER A 165 -11.17 2.20 35.07
C SER A 165 -10.44 1.24 34.10
N GLU A 166 -11.05 0.16 33.66
CA GLU A 166 -10.57 -0.73 32.60
C GLU A 166 -11.33 -0.43 31.31
N THR A 167 -10.63 -0.39 30.20
CA THR A 167 -11.26 -0.24 28.88
C THR A 167 -11.53 -1.63 28.30
N LEU A 168 -12.79 -1.86 27.95
CA LEU A 168 -13.25 -3.07 27.27
C LEU A 168 -13.51 -2.73 25.80
N LEU A 169 -13.02 -3.57 24.90
CA LEU A 169 -13.42 -3.57 23.51
C LEU A 169 -14.56 -4.57 23.36
N THR A 170 -15.71 -4.07 22.92
CA THR A 170 -16.92 -4.87 22.69
C THR A 170 -17.11 -5.09 21.22
N GLN A 171 -17.29 -6.34 20.81
CA GLN A 171 -17.64 -6.73 19.45
C GLN A 171 -19.08 -7.23 19.44
N ARG A 172 -19.88 -6.71 18.53
CA ARG A 172 -21.25 -7.17 18.27
C ARG A 172 -21.39 -7.61 16.82
N LEU A 173 -22.00 -8.79 16.63
CA LEU A 173 -22.24 -9.37 15.29
C LEU A 173 -23.73 -9.46 15.01
N PHE A 174 -24.12 -9.04 13.81
CA PHE A 174 -25.51 -8.99 13.37
C PHE A 174 -25.70 -9.71 12.05
N TRP A 175 -26.79 -10.48 11.95
CA TRP A 175 -27.27 -10.95 10.66
C TRP A 175 -27.98 -9.80 9.92
N VAL A 176 -27.49 -9.43 8.74
CA VAL A 176 -28.00 -8.26 8.00
C VAL A 176 -29.43 -8.47 7.47
N SER A 177 -29.82 -9.72 7.19
CA SER A 177 -31.15 -10.05 6.62
C SER A 177 -32.31 -9.61 7.52
N ASP A 178 -32.16 -9.70 8.82
CA ASP A 178 -33.22 -9.41 9.81
C ASP A 178 -32.74 -8.51 10.97
N GLY A 179 -31.47 -8.12 10.98
CA GLY A 179 -30.89 -7.25 12.01
C GLY A 179 -30.71 -7.93 13.38
N ILE A 180 -30.80 -9.27 13.44
CA ILE A 180 -30.66 -9.99 14.70
C ILE A 180 -29.20 -10.06 15.12
N GLU A 181 -28.92 -9.63 16.35
CA GLU A 181 -27.64 -9.82 17.00
C GLU A 181 -27.48 -11.30 17.42
N PHE A 182 -26.35 -11.90 17.07
CA PHE A 182 -26.07 -13.31 17.38
C PHE A 182 -24.80 -13.54 18.20
N SER A 183 -23.98 -12.51 18.39
CA SER A 183 -22.79 -12.55 19.24
C SER A 183 -22.51 -11.16 19.80
N ASP A 184 -22.21 -11.13 21.10
CA ASP A 184 -21.71 -9.97 21.83
C ASP A 184 -20.54 -10.46 22.68
N LEU A 185 -19.37 -9.84 22.50
CA LEU A 185 -18.14 -10.30 23.15
C LEU A 185 -17.29 -9.12 23.64
N ASP A 186 -17.07 -9.10 24.93
CA ASP A 186 -16.17 -8.14 25.58
C ASP A 186 -14.77 -8.71 25.72
N THR A 187 -13.77 -7.89 25.42
CA THR A 187 -12.36 -8.20 25.61
C THR A 187 -11.66 -7.05 26.31
N LYS A 188 -10.95 -7.34 27.41
CA LYS A 188 -10.14 -6.33 28.08
C LYS A 188 -8.99 -5.90 27.18
N ILE A 189 -8.78 -4.59 27.15
CA ILE A 189 -7.63 -4.00 26.47
C ILE A 189 -6.51 -3.89 27.52
N ASP A 190 -5.43 -4.63 27.30
CA ASP A 190 -4.23 -4.54 28.11
C ASP A 190 -3.45 -3.27 27.74
N ASP A 191 -3.07 -2.46 28.73
CA ASP A 191 -2.25 -1.26 28.54
C ASP A 191 -0.90 -1.56 27.89
N ALA A 192 -0.32 -2.74 28.13
CA ALA A 192 0.92 -3.17 27.49
C ALA A 192 0.69 -3.43 26.00
N PHE A 193 -0.37 -4.15 25.64
CA PHE A 193 -0.79 -4.40 24.26
C PHE A 193 -1.14 -3.09 23.52
N THR A 194 -1.81 -2.17 24.22
CA THR A 194 -2.13 -0.84 23.67
C THR A 194 -0.88 -0.03 23.38
N LYS A 195 0.10 -0.08 24.26
CA LYS A 195 1.41 0.57 24.05
C LYS A 195 2.16 -0.08 22.89
N GLU A 196 2.15 -1.39 22.79
CA GLU A 196 2.76 -2.15 21.71
C GLU A 196 2.10 -1.81 20.35
N LEU A 197 0.78 -1.75 20.27
CA LEU A 197 0.05 -1.29 19.09
C LEU A 197 0.33 0.18 18.73
N ARG A 198 0.52 1.04 19.74
CA ARG A 198 0.88 2.45 19.52
C ARG A 198 2.32 2.64 19.05
N PHE A 199 3.23 1.75 19.47
CA PHE A 199 4.67 1.84 19.22
C PHE A 199 5.21 0.75 18.30
N GLY A 200 4.47 -0.36 18.10
CA GLY A 200 4.92 -1.52 17.35
C GLY A 200 4.66 -1.37 15.86
N GLU A 201 5.70 -1.17 15.09
CA GLU A 201 5.70 -1.34 13.63
C GLU A 201 5.70 -2.83 13.22
N GLU A 202 5.59 -3.77 14.17
CA GLU A 202 5.91 -5.20 13.97
C GLU A 202 4.72 -6.09 13.58
N PHE A 203 3.50 -5.56 13.44
CA PHE A 203 2.32 -6.37 13.12
C PHE A 203 1.99 -6.45 11.62
N PHE A 204 2.96 -6.20 10.77
CA PHE A 204 2.74 -6.31 9.34
C PHE A 204 3.06 -7.71 8.83
N THR A 205 2.15 -8.29 8.07
CA THR A 205 2.43 -9.48 7.27
C THR A 205 3.64 -9.18 6.39
N GLN A 206 4.78 -9.75 6.74
CA GLN A 206 6.00 -9.60 5.94
C GLN A 206 5.84 -10.42 4.65
N TYR A 207 5.51 -9.74 3.56
CA TYR A 207 5.80 -10.27 2.25
C TYR A 207 7.30 -10.09 2.04
N LYS A 208 8.05 -11.16 2.22
CA LYS A 208 9.49 -11.16 1.97
C LYS A 208 9.70 -11.44 0.49
N GLU A 209 9.73 -10.41 -0.33
CA GLU A 209 10.16 -10.53 -1.72
C GLU A 209 11.68 -10.64 -1.76
N GLU A 210 12.19 -11.72 -2.33
CA GLU A 210 13.61 -11.84 -2.65
C GLU A 210 13.90 -11.11 -3.96
N ALA A 211 15.05 -10.44 -4.03
CA ALA A 211 15.47 -9.79 -5.25
C ALA A 211 15.58 -10.81 -6.39
N TRP A 212 14.88 -10.57 -7.49
CA TRP A 212 14.96 -11.39 -8.68
C TRP A 212 16.34 -11.28 -9.35
N LEU A 213 16.89 -10.05 -9.38
CA LEU A 213 18.24 -9.77 -9.88
C LEU A 213 18.93 -8.75 -8.98
N GLN A 214 20.26 -8.90 -8.87
CA GLN A 214 21.13 -7.97 -8.18
C GLN A 214 22.34 -7.67 -9.05
N PHE A 215 22.69 -6.39 -9.18
CA PHE A 215 23.87 -5.93 -9.92
C PHE A 215 24.71 -5.02 -9.03
N ASP A 216 25.97 -5.36 -8.86
CA ASP A 216 26.99 -4.46 -8.27
C ASP A 216 27.41 -3.47 -9.34
N LEU A 217 27.10 -2.20 -9.17
CA LEU A 217 27.41 -1.15 -10.13
C LEU A 217 28.85 -0.65 -9.90
N THR A 218 29.56 -0.41 -10.99
CA THR A 218 30.98 0.03 -10.95
C THR A 218 31.13 1.49 -10.54
N PHE A 219 30.06 2.27 -10.66
CA PHE A 219 30.00 3.70 -10.35
C PHE A 219 29.01 3.98 -9.21
N ASP A 220 29.20 5.10 -8.53
CA ASP A 220 28.30 5.59 -7.49
C ASP A 220 27.07 6.24 -8.14
N MET A 221 26.04 5.42 -8.37
CA MET A 221 24.77 5.87 -8.94
C MET A 221 23.91 6.54 -7.87
N LYS A 222 23.31 7.68 -8.22
CA LYS A 222 22.51 8.51 -7.30
C LYS A 222 21.03 8.47 -7.63
N LEU A 223 20.68 8.36 -8.90
CA LEU A 223 19.31 8.47 -9.38
C LEU A 223 18.96 7.34 -10.34
N ILE A 224 17.68 6.95 -10.35
CA ILE A 224 17.15 5.96 -11.27
C ILE A 224 15.77 6.38 -11.75
N THR A 225 15.53 6.16 -13.05
CA THR A 225 14.18 6.13 -13.62
C THR A 225 14.09 5.04 -14.66
N THR A 226 12.89 4.74 -15.13
CA THR A 226 12.62 3.76 -16.18
C THR A 226 11.66 4.34 -17.18
N GLY A 227 11.88 4.10 -18.48
CA GLY A 227 11.05 4.60 -19.57
C GLY A 227 11.33 3.90 -20.88
N ASP A 228 10.42 4.00 -21.85
CA ASP A 228 10.62 3.53 -23.21
C ASP A 228 11.36 4.62 -24.01
N ILE A 229 12.68 4.63 -23.87
CA ILE A 229 13.53 5.75 -24.37
C ILE A 229 13.72 5.64 -25.90
N ASP A 230 13.79 4.44 -26.46
CA ASP A 230 14.01 4.22 -27.88
C ASP A 230 12.73 3.96 -28.69
N GLY A 231 11.59 3.77 -28.01
CA GLY A 231 10.28 3.58 -28.62
C GLY A 231 10.06 2.14 -29.13
N ASP A 232 10.77 1.16 -28.55
CA ASP A 232 10.62 -0.27 -28.91
C ASP A 232 9.51 -0.97 -28.11
N GLY A 233 8.84 -0.27 -27.18
CA GLY A 233 7.79 -0.77 -26.30
C GLY A 233 8.31 -1.47 -25.05
N LYS A 234 9.61 -1.51 -24.83
CA LYS A 234 10.23 -2.02 -23.59
C LYS A 234 10.72 -0.87 -22.73
N GLN A 235 11.00 -1.18 -21.48
CA GLN A 235 11.46 -0.18 -20.54
C GLN A 235 12.98 -0.28 -20.40
N GLU A 236 13.68 0.81 -20.67
CA GLU A 236 15.08 1.01 -20.33
C GLU A 236 15.21 1.48 -18.88
N ILE A 237 16.40 1.22 -18.32
CA ILE A 237 16.82 1.74 -17.03
C ILE A 237 17.74 2.92 -17.29
N VAL A 238 17.36 4.08 -16.77
CA VAL A 238 18.16 5.30 -16.85
C VAL A 238 18.80 5.55 -15.49
N LEU A 239 20.12 5.53 -15.45
CA LEU A 239 20.91 5.72 -14.23
C LEU A 239 21.69 7.02 -14.29
N GLY A 240 21.63 7.78 -13.20
CA GLY A 240 22.39 9.03 -13.05
C GLY A 240 23.50 8.90 -12.00
N THR A 241 24.72 9.30 -12.35
CA THR A 241 25.82 9.60 -11.41
C THR A 241 25.75 11.06 -10.98
N GLU A 242 26.84 11.62 -10.49
CA GLU A 242 26.93 13.07 -10.24
C GLU A 242 26.97 13.91 -11.54
N ASN A 243 27.49 13.35 -12.65
CA ASN A 243 27.78 14.11 -13.86
C ASN A 243 27.28 13.46 -15.17
N ASP A 244 26.96 12.17 -15.14
CA ASP A 244 26.62 11.41 -16.33
C ASP A 244 25.26 10.71 -16.14
N ILE A 245 24.51 10.60 -17.22
CA ILE A 245 23.27 9.80 -17.28
C ILE A 245 23.48 8.74 -18.35
N THR A 246 23.31 7.48 -17.99
CA THR A 246 23.50 6.32 -18.87
C THR A 246 22.23 5.50 -18.96
N VAL A 247 21.92 5.02 -20.15
CA VAL A 247 20.73 4.20 -20.44
C VAL A 247 21.13 2.75 -20.63
N TYR A 248 20.46 1.86 -19.92
CA TYR A 248 20.70 0.42 -19.91
C TYR A 248 19.45 -0.38 -20.27
N THR A 249 19.64 -1.51 -20.95
CA THR A 249 18.62 -2.56 -21.10
C THR A 249 18.94 -3.75 -20.22
N ILE A 250 17.92 -4.52 -19.88
CA ILE A 250 18.03 -5.79 -19.15
C ILE A 250 17.97 -6.92 -20.15
N GLY A 251 19.12 -7.57 -20.40
CA GLY A 251 19.24 -8.81 -21.15
C GLY A 251 19.65 -9.97 -20.27
N ALA A 252 20.72 -10.70 -20.68
CA ALA A 252 21.39 -11.67 -19.80
C ALA A 252 22.12 -11.00 -18.61
N GLY A 253 22.14 -9.68 -18.56
CA GLY A 253 22.69 -8.79 -17.56
C GLY A 253 22.28 -7.37 -17.88
N LEU A 254 22.81 -6.40 -17.11
CA LEU A 254 22.64 -4.98 -17.39
C LEU A 254 23.57 -4.61 -18.56
N GLN A 255 23.01 -4.21 -19.69
CA GLN A 255 23.75 -3.89 -20.91
C GLN A 255 23.58 -2.40 -21.22
N HIS A 256 24.68 -1.71 -21.53
CA HIS A 256 24.65 -0.37 -22.05
C HIS A 256 23.89 -0.39 -23.39
N ALA A 257 22.81 0.38 -23.47
CA ALA A 257 21.89 0.30 -24.60
C ALA A 257 22.01 1.46 -25.56
N LEU A 258 22.03 2.68 -25.03
CA LEU A 258 21.97 3.92 -25.77
C LEU A 258 23.12 4.83 -25.32
N GLY A 259 23.32 5.93 -26.03
CA GLY A 259 24.39 6.89 -25.71
C GLY A 259 24.29 7.48 -24.31
N ASP A 260 25.38 8.06 -23.84
CA ASP A 260 25.43 8.77 -22.56
C ASP A 260 25.03 10.22 -22.75
N ILE A 261 24.34 10.79 -21.76
CA ILE A 261 24.10 12.22 -21.66
C ILE A 261 25.15 12.79 -20.71
N LYS A 262 26.01 13.66 -21.23
CA LYS A 262 26.97 14.44 -20.45
C LYS A 262 26.47 15.86 -20.32
N ILE A 263 26.15 16.24 -19.08
CA ILE A 263 25.79 17.63 -18.81
C ILE A 263 27.07 18.37 -18.42
N GLU A 264 27.46 19.35 -19.24
CA GLU A 264 28.63 20.19 -18.94
C GLU A 264 28.47 20.82 -17.56
N GLY A 265 29.33 20.44 -16.64
CA GLY A 265 29.30 20.89 -15.25
C GLY A 265 30.66 20.79 -14.55
N SER A 266 30.70 21.30 -13.34
CA SER A 266 31.84 21.15 -12.45
C SER A 266 31.66 19.95 -11.54
N SER A 267 32.72 19.46 -10.92
CA SER A 267 32.70 18.40 -9.90
C SER A 267 31.91 18.76 -8.63
N HIS A 268 31.26 19.91 -8.58
CA HIS A 268 30.42 20.38 -7.49
C HIS A 268 28.94 20.43 -7.86
N ASP A 269 28.60 20.02 -9.07
CA ASP A 269 27.20 19.92 -9.50
C ASP A 269 26.58 18.65 -8.93
N ASN A 270 25.31 18.72 -8.55
CA ASN A 270 24.60 17.60 -7.94
C ASN A 270 23.26 17.37 -8.64
N TYR A 271 23.03 16.18 -9.15
CA TYR A 271 21.72 15.83 -9.68
C TYR A 271 20.76 15.58 -8.53
N LEU A 272 19.60 16.22 -8.61
CA LEU A 272 18.57 16.18 -7.57
C LEU A 272 17.41 15.27 -7.93
N TRP A 273 17.08 15.18 -9.22
CA TRP A 273 15.92 14.44 -9.69
C TRP A 273 16.08 13.97 -11.14
N LEU A 274 15.59 12.78 -11.42
CA LEU A 274 15.62 12.15 -12.74
C LEU A 274 14.26 11.49 -13.03
N ASP A 275 13.60 11.87 -14.12
CA ASP A 275 12.35 11.29 -14.58
C ASP A 275 12.42 10.96 -16.07
N SER A 276 11.46 10.19 -16.57
CA SER A 276 11.23 9.97 -17.99
C SER A 276 9.73 9.99 -18.30
N MET A 277 9.36 10.54 -19.44
CA MET A 277 7.98 10.45 -19.97
C MET A 277 7.91 10.93 -21.42
N ASP A 278 7.00 10.40 -22.20
CA ASP A 278 6.68 10.86 -23.53
C ASP A 278 5.83 12.14 -23.47
N LEU A 279 6.51 13.29 -23.47
CA LEU A 279 5.92 14.62 -23.34
C LEU A 279 5.33 15.11 -24.67
N ASN A 280 6.03 14.82 -25.76
CA ASN A 280 5.68 15.29 -27.10
C ASN A 280 4.79 14.30 -27.87
N LYS A 281 4.47 13.14 -27.27
CA LYS A 281 3.61 12.06 -27.79
C LYS A 281 4.12 11.45 -29.09
N ASN A 282 5.45 11.32 -29.18
CA ASN A 282 6.10 10.69 -30.33
C ASN A 282 6.35 9.18 -30.14
N GLY A 283 5.95 8.61 -28.99
CA GLY A 283 6.14 7.20 -28.63
C GLY A 283 7.50 6.90 -28.01
N ARG A 284 8.27 7.91 -27.61
CA ARG A 284 9.56 7.79 -26.91
C ARG A 284 9.55 8.68 -25.69
N ASP A 285 10.05 8.15 -24.58
CA ASP A 285 10.16 8.94 -23.36
C ASP A 285 11.36 9.90 -23.45
N GLU A 286 11.15 11.19 -23.22
CA GLU A 286 12.21 12.14 -22.93
C GLU A 286 12.79 11.88 -21.55
N ILE A 287 14.09 12.15 -21.39
CA ILE A 287 14.80 12.13 -20.11
C ILE A 287 14.80 13.52 -19.50
N ILE A 288 14.26 13.63 -18.28
CA ILE A 288 14.11 14.88 -17.55
C ILE A 288 15.06 14.85 -16.36
N VAL A 289 15.99 15.80 -16.25
CA VAL A 289 16.92 15.88 -15.14
C VAL A 289 16.92 17.26 -14.52
N THR A 290 16.87 17.32 -13.19
CA THR A 290 17.07 18.54 -12.41
C THR A 290 18.41 18.47 -11.70
N SER A 291 19.25 19.49 -11.85
CA SER A 291 20.56 19.58 -11.21
C SER A 291 20.75 20.90 -10.46
N MET A 292 21.54 20.85 -9.40
CA MET A 292 22.08 22.01 -8.73
C MET A 292 23.43 22.34 -9.34
N LYS A 293 23.59 23.53 -9.92
CA LYS A 293 24.85 24.05 -10.47
C LYS A 293 25.30 25.25 -9.65
N GLY A 294 26.29 25.04 -8.80
CA GLY A 294 26.69 26.07 -7.86
C GLY A 294 25.54 26.47 -6.94
N ASN A 295 24.97 27.67 -7.15
CA ASN A 295 23.84 28.20 -6.38
C ASN A 295 22.51 28.23 -7.17
N ASP A 296 22.48 27.67 -8.37
CA ASP A 296 21.33 27.74 -9.25
C ASP A 296 20.78 26.34 -9.56
N ILE A 297 19.46 26.24 -9.64
CA ILE A 297 18.78 25.04 -10.16
C ILE A 297 18.66 25.18 -11.67
N ILE A 298 19.03 24.11 -12.37
CA ILE A 298 18.84 24.01 -13.82
C ILE A 298 18.25 22.64 -14.14
N SER A 299 17.13 22.64 -14.83
CA SER A 299 16.53 21.44 -15.38
C SER A 299 16.70 21.35 -16.88
N TYR A 300 16.83 20.13 -17.35
CA TYR A 300 17.03 19.78 -18.74
C TYR A 300 16.04 18.72 -19.17
N ILE A 301 15.61 18.76 -20.43
CA ILE A 301 14.86 17.69 -21.09
C ILE A 301 15.65 17.27 -22.32
N TYR A 302 16.01 16.00 -22.38
CA TYR A 302 16.73 15.40 -23.51
C TYR A 302 15.81 14.43 -24.26
N GLU A 303 15.88 14.47 -25.58
CA GLU A 303 15.17 13.61 -26.51
C GLU A 303 16.17 12.77 -27.32
N LEU A 304 15.90 11.49 -27.49
CA LEU A 304 16.68 10.63 -28.36
C LEU A 304 16.31 10.91 -29.83
N ARG A 305 17.23 11.46 -30.60
CA ARG A 305 17.10 11.71 -32.05
C ARG A 305 18.12 10.89 -32.82
N GLY A 306 17.65 9.84 -33.51
CA GLY A 306 18.55 8.86 -34.09
C GLY A 306 19.29 8.07 -33.01
N ALA A 307 20.61 8.23 -32.91
CA ALA A 307 21.46 7.57 -31.92
C ALA A 307 22.01 8.55 -30.86
N GLU A 308 21.59 9.81 -30.87
CA GLU A 308 22.14 10.85 -29.98
C GLU A 308 21.03 11.52 -29.16
N PHE A 309 21.36 11.85 -27.92
CA PHE A 309 20.50 12.65 -27.05
C PHE A 309 20.68 14.14 -27.37
N VAL A 310 19.58 14.79 -27.72
CA VAL A 310 19.54 16.20 -28.05
C VAL A 310 18.81 16.97 -26.96
N LEU A 311 19.40 18.08 -26.51
CA LEU A 311 18.77 18.97 -25.55
C LEU A 311 17.53 19.63 -26.20
N ALA A 312 16.33 19.33 -25.69
CA ALA A 312 15.06 19.86 -26.16
C ALA A 312 14.56 21.05 -25.34
N TYR A 313 14.90 21.09 -24.04
CA TYR A 313 14.49 22.17 -23.13
C TYR A 313 15.51 22.37 -22.01
N LYS A 314 15.64 23.62 -21.54
CA LYS A 314 16.45 24.00 -20.40
C LYS A 314 15.83 25.22 -19.74
N ASP A 315 15.69 25.18 -18.40
CA ASP A 315 15.19 26.29 -17.60
C ASP A 315 15.69 26.24 -16.15
N ASN A 316 15.60 27.38 -15.45
CA ASN A 316 16.01 27.53 -14.06
C ASN A 316 14.85 27.23 -13.10
N VAL A 317 14.29 26.03 -13.20
CA VAL A 317 13.15 25.55 -12.40
C VAL A 317 13.40 24.10 -11.97
N PHE A 318 12.75 23.68 -10.90
CA PHE A 318 12.60 22.26 -10.62
C PHE A 318 11.60 21.65 -11.59
N LEU A 319 11.88 20.45 -12.09
CA LEU A 319 10.95 19.65 -12.90
C LEU A 319 10.63 18.32 -12.22
N ARG A 320 9.42 17.84 -12.39
CA ARG A 320 8.98 16.53 -11.95
C ARG A 320 7.83 16.01 -12.81
N ARG A 321 7.91 14.72 -13.15
CA ARG A 321 6.75 13.97 -13.67
C ARG A 321 5.80 13.64 -12.52
N ILE A 322 4.52 13.89 -12.70
CA ILE A 322 3.46 13.39 -11.84
C ILE A 322 2.34 12.84 -12.71
N GLU A 323 2.06 11.54 -12.60
CA GLU A 323 1.17 10.83 -13.52
C GLU A 323 1.61 11.06 -15.01
N ASN A 324 0.72 11.60 -15.83
CA ASN A 324 0.97 11.91 -17.24
C ASN A 324 1.18 13.42 -17.47
N ARG A 325 1.73 14.12 -16.49
CA ARG A 325 1.99 15.56 -16.57
C ARG A 325 3.40 15.90 -16.09
N LEU A 326 4.00 16.88 -16.74
CA LEU A 326 5.19 17.52 -16.25
C LEU A 326 4.79 18.75 -15.44
N ILE A 327 5.31 18.88 -14.25
CA ILE A 327 5.14 20.02 -13.36
C ILE A 327 6.47 20.68 -13.05
N ALA A 328 6.43 21.96 -12.72
CA ALA A 328 7.58 22.76 -12.39
C ALA A 328 7.33 23.63 -11.15
N GLN A 329 8.41 24.00 -10.46
CA GLN A 329 8.40 25.01 -9.42
C GLN A 329 9.64 25.89 -9.55
N ALA A 330 9.50 27.19 -9.32
CA ALA A 330 10.61 28.10 -9.37
C ALA A 330 11.59 27.85 -8.20
N TYR A 331 12.81 28.27 -8.40
CA TYR A 331 13.86 28.25 -7.40
C TYR A 331 14.33 29.67 -7.12
N SER A 332 14.57 30.00 -5.85
CA SER A 332 15.39 31.13 -5.47
C SER A 332 16.43 30.73 -4.44
N TYR A 333 17.57 31.41 -4.48
CA TYR A 333 18.64 31.15 -3.53
C TYR A 333 18.23 31.41 -2.07
N ALA A 334 17.29 32.32 -1.85
CA ALA A 334 16.82 32.69 -0.51
C ALA A 334 15.83 31.67 0.09
N GLU A 335 14.84 31.23 -0.70
CA GLU A 335 13.69 30.43 -0.23
C GLU A 335 13.80 28.95 -0.61
N GLY A 336 14.73 28.58 -1.49
CA GLY A 336 14.82 27.24 -2.06
C GLY A 336 13.69 27.00 -3.05
N PHE A 337 12.60 26.38 -2.61
CA PHE A 337 11.38 26.21 -3.41
C PHE A 337 10.57 27.51 -3.36
N GLU A 338 10.37 28.16 -4.52
CA GLU A 338 9.73 29.45 -4.61
C GLU A 338 8.40 29.41 -5.37
N GLY A 339 7.38 30.06 -4.81
CA GLY A 339 6.09 30.23 -5.45
C GLY A 339 5.30 28.91 -5.64
N ASP A 340 4.25 29.01 -6.44
CA ASP A 340 3.35 27.89 -6.71
C ASP A 340 3.96 26.91 -7.71
N VAL A 341 3.59 25.63 -7.55
CA VAL A 341 3.84 24.60 -8.57
C VAL A 341 2.92 24.86 -9.77
N PHE A 342 3.43 24.70 -10.98
CA PHE A 342 2.69 24.89 -12.23
C PHE A 342 2.97 23.76 -13.22
N SER A 343 2.07 23.55 -14.19
CA SER A 343 2.27 22.57 -15.24
C SER A 343 3.19 23.08 -16.34
N ILE A 344 3.90 22.16 -17.02
CA ILE A 344 4.58 22.38 -18.29
C ILE A 344 3.80 21.64 -19.37
N LEU A 345 3.47 22.33 -20.44
CA LEU A 345 2.69 21.81 -21.56
C LEU A 345 3.57 21.74 -22.82
N TRP A 346 3.33 20.72 -23.64
CA TRP A 346 3.91 20.63 -24.98
C TRP A 346 2.90 21.10 -26.03
N GLU A 347 3.23 22.19 -26.72
CA GLU A 347 2.44 22.75 -27.82
C GLU A 347 3.34 23.04 -29.06
N GLY A 348 4.19 22.05 -29.45
CA GLY A 348 5.26 22.24 -30.41
C GLY A 348 6.52 22.86 -29.79
N GLU A 349 6.40 23.42 -28.60
CA GLU A 349 7.46 23.88 -27.70
C GLU A 349 6.99 23.73 -26.23
N TYR A 350 7.91 23.73 -25.28
CA TYR A 350 7.57 23.64 -23.85
C TYR A 350 7.11 24.99 -23.32
N LYS A 351 5.89 25.03 -22.75
CA LYS A 351 5.26 26.26 -22.23
C LYS A 351 4.79 26.10 -20.80
N LYS A 352 4.86 27.19 -20.05
CA LYS A 352 4.27 27.27 -18.72
C LYS A 352 2.74 27.20 -18.81
N GLY A 353 2.14 26.25 -18.09
CA GLY A 353 0.69 26.08 -17.98
C GLY A 353 0.12 26.65 -16.69
N GLY A 354 -1.02 26.12 -16.26
CA GLY A 354 -1.73 26.59 -15.07
C GLY A 354 -1.07 26.17 -13.75
N ALA A 355 -1.40 26.90 -12.67
CA ALA A 355 -0.98 26.56 -11.31
C ALA A 355 -1.61 25.25 -10.83
N VAL A 356 -0.85 24.50 -10.04
CA VAL A 356 -1.28 23.27 -9.37
C VAL A 356 -1.66 23.62 -7.94
N LYS A 357 -2.90 23.34 -7.55
CA LYS A 357 -3.37 23.59 -6.17
C LYS A 357 -2.80 22.53 -5.24
N LEU A 358 -2.01 22.96 -4.26
CA LEU A 358 -1.39 22.11 -3.25
C LEU A 358 -1.65 22.64 -1.84
N PRO A 359 -1.60 21.78 -0.81
CA PRO A 359 -1.61 22.23 0.57
C PRO A 359 -0.44 23.16 0.87
N LYS A 360 -0.63 24.08 1.79
CA LYS A 360 0.41 25.04 2.17
C LYS A 360 1.69 24.35 2.65
N GLY A 361 2.83 24.73 2.07
CA GLY A 361 4.14 24.19 2.41
C GLY A 361 4.48 22.86 1.72
N VAL A 362 3.64 22.36 0.83
CA VAL A 362 3.92 21.20 -0.03
C VAL A 362 4.59 21.69 -1.31
N ASN A 363 5.78 21.17 -1.60
CA ASN A 363 6.57 21.52 -2.77
C ASN A 363 6.50 20.43 -3.85
N ILE A 364 7.13 20.70 -4.98
CA ILE A 364 7.06 19.86 -6.17
C ILE A 364 7.44 18.39 -5.94
N TYR A 365 8.41 18.08 -5.07
CA TYR A 365 8.88 16.71 -4.80
C TYR A 365 8.18 16.04 -3.61
N ASP A 366 7.29 16.73 -2.93
CA ASP A 366 6.77 16.27 -1.64
C ASP A 366 5.57 15.35 -1.74
N PHE A 367 4.85 15.28 -2.88
CA PHE A 367 3.50 14.73 -2.94
C PHE A 367 3.23 13.76 -4.09
N LEU A 368 2.12 13.06 -3.98
CA LEU A 368 1.46 12.38 -5.09
C LEU A 368 -0.06 12.48 -4.95
N TYR A 369 -0.78 12.22 -6.06
CA TYR A 369 -2.23 12.09 -6.04
C TYR A 369 -2.65 10.64 -5.91
N PHE A 370 -3.77 10.40 -5.23
CA PHE A 370 -4.46 9.12 -5.20
C PHE A 370 -5.98 9.35 -5.13
N ASP A 371 -6.76 8.34 -5.47
CA ASP A 371 -8.21 8.48 -5.57
C ASP A 371 -8.91 7.69 -4.46
N ASP A 372 -9.84 8.36 -3.76
CA ASP A 372 -10.83 7.73 -2.90
C ASP A 372 -12.13 7.59 -3.70
N PRO A 373 -12.71 6.38 -3.79
CA PRO A 373 -13.96 6.16 -4.54
C PRO A 373 -15.15 7.01 -4.07
N ARG A 374 -15.11 7.53 -2.83
CA ARG A 374 -16.22 8.31 -2.22
C ARG A 374 -15.99 9.82 -2.29
N THR A 375 -14.77 10.24 -1.98
CA THR A 375 -14.44 11.68 -1.84
C THR A 375 -13.69 12.24 -3.04
N GLY A 376 -13.27 11.37 -3.96
CA GLY A 376 -12.53 11.75 -5.16
C GLY A 376 -11.04 11.86 -4.91
N ARG A 377 -10.40 12.82 -5.57
CA ARG A 377 -8.94 12.95 -5.61
C ARG A 377 -8.38 13.52 -4.32
N LEU A 378 -7.41 12.82 -3.75
CA LEU A 378 -6.68 13.17 -2.53
C LEU A 378 -5.20 13.42 -2.85
N ILE A 379 -4.49 14.05 -1.91
CA ILE A 379 -3.05 14.30 -1.97
C ILE A 379 -2.40 13.60 -0.78
N LEU A 380 -1.37 12.78 -1.03
CA LEU A 380 -0.45 12.30 -0.01
C LEU A 380 0.84 13.11 -0.11
N ALA A 381 1.31 13.69 0.99
CA ALA A 381 2.53 14.49 0.97
C ALA A 381 3.40 14.27 2.20
N TYR A 382 4.72 14.39 2.02
CA TYR A 382 5.71 14.46 3.09
C TYR A 382 5.70 15.83 3.75
N ASP A 383 5.92 15.84 5.07
CA ASP A 383 6.37 17.07 5.76
C ASP A 383 7.93 17.14 5.82
N GLU A 384 8.46 18.23 6.37
CA GLU A 384 9.91 18.45 6.49
C GLU A 384 10.63 17.40 7.36
N ARG A 385 9.89 16.71 8.24
CA ARG A 385 10.43 15.69 9.15
C ARG A 385 10.29 14.27 8.59
N GLY A 386 9.72 14.12 7.39
CA GLY A 386 9.48 12.84 6.75
C GLY A 386 8.24 12.11 7.24
N PHE A 387 7.28 12.79 7.88
CA PHE A 387 5.96 12.24 8.11
C PHE A 387 5.10 12.41 6.87
N LEU A 388 4.25 11.41 6.60
CA LEU A 388 3.27 11.46 5.53
C LEU A 388 1.94 11.99 6.05
N SER A 389 1.29 12.83 5.25
CA SER A 389 -0.05 13.37 5.53
C SER A 389 -0.93 13.27 4.29
N ALA A 390 -2.19 12.85 4.47
CA ALA A 390 -3.19 12.89 3.41
C ALA A 390 -4.07 14.13 3.55
N TYR A 391 -4.43 14.71 2.40
CA TYR A 391 -5.24 15.92 2.30
C TYR A 391 -6.38 15.70 1.31
N ASP A 392 -7.53 16.28 1.61
CA ASP A 392 -8.69 16.28 0.73
C ASP A 392 -8.60 17.34 -0.39
N SER A 393 -9.64 17.45 -1.21
CA SER A 393 -9.74 18.41 -2.32
C SER A 393 -9.73 19.88 -1.89
N GLU A 394 -10.00 20.15 -0.61
CA GLU A 394 -9.96 21.49 -0.01
C GLU A 394 -8.63 21.79 0.68
N ASN A 395 -7.67 20.87 0.57
CA ASN A 395 -6.36 20.91 1.24
C ASN A 395 -6.45 20.82 2.78
N VAL A 396 -7.53 20.23 3.31
CA VAL A 396 -7.64 19.91 4.73
C VAL A 396 -6.95 18.59 5.00
N ARG A 397 -6.09 18.55 6.02
CA ARG A 397 -5.40 17.31 6.39
C ARG A 397 -6.36 16.34 7.07
N ILE A 398 -6.59 15.19 6.45
CA ILE A 398 -7.50 14.13 6.91
C ILE A 398 -6.77 12.98 7.61
N TRP A 399 -5.47 12.81 7.37
CA TRP A 399 -4.65 11.77 7.98
C TRP A 399 -3.19 12.21 8.13
N LYS A 400 -2.47 11.61 9.09
CA LYS A 400 -1.01 11.75 9.26
C LYS A 400 -0.39 10.44 9.74
N SER A 401 0.79 10.06 9.19
CA SER A 401 1.55 8.89 9.63
C SER A 401 2.02 9.07 11.09
N LYS A 402 2.14 7.95 11.80
CA LYS A 402 2.63 7.93 13.18
C LYS A 402 4.13 8.08 13.30
N ALA A 403 4.86 7.54 12.32
CA ALA A 403 6.31 7.52 12.28
C ALA A 403 6.82 8.26 11.05
N SER A 404 8.01 8.83 11.16
CA SER A 404 8.78 9.37 10.06
C SER A 404 9.35 8.23 9.20
N THR A 405 9.56 8.50 7.91
CA THR A 405 10.19 7.56 6.97
C THR A 405 11.72 7.41 7.14
N GLY A 406 12.31 8.09 8.12
CA GLY A 406 13.74 7.97 8.45
C GLY A 406 14.63 9.06 7.85
N GLY A 407 14.07 10.01 7.10
CA GLY A 407 14.79 11.14 6.48
C GLY A 407 15.11 10.93 5.00
N PHE A 408 15.71 11.93 4.38
CA PHE A 408 15.97 12.03 2.95
C PHE A 408 17.47 12.15 2.68
N LEU A 409 17.94 11.54 1.61
CA LEU A 409 19.38 11.49 1.27
C LEU A 409 19.78 12.58 0.28
N THR A 410 18.89 12.96 -0.63
CA THR A 410 19.13 14.00 -1.62
C THR A 410 18.86 15.36 -1.00
N THR A 411 19.87 16.21 -0.95
CA THR A 411 19.80 17.55 -0.33
C THR A 411 20.53 18.60 -1.16
N PHE A 412 20.18 19.86 -0.94
CA PHE A 412 20.94 21.01 -1.43
C PHE A 412 21.00 22.11 -0.36
N LYS A 413 22.06 22.92 -0.38
CA LYS A 413 22.35 23.88 0.69
C LYS A 413 21.34 25.02 0.75
N LYS A 414 20.96 25.41 1.98
CA LYS A 414 20.24 26.65 2.23
C LYS A 414 21.15 27.85 2.09
N SER A 415 20.64 28.94 1.54
CA SER A 415 21.33 30.21 1.45
C SER A 415 21.83 30.69 2.82
N ALA A 416 23.06 31.08 2.91
CA ALA A 416 23.66 31.64 4.12
C ALA A 416 24.25 33.03 3.86
N PRO A 417 24.12 33.99 4.80
CA PRO A 417 24.64 35.36 4.63
C PRO A 417 26.16 35.41 4.63
N SER A 418 26.84 34.37 5.09
CA SER A 418 28.29 34.19 4.99
C SER A 418 28.64 32.71 5.06
N THR A 419 29.84 32.35 4.60
CA THR A 419 30.39 30.99 4.66
C THR A 419 30.61 30.45 6.08
N LEU A 420 30.53 31.33 7.09
CA LEU A 420 30.65 30.95 8.50
C LEU A 420 29.33 30.53 9.16
N VAL A 421 28.21 30.72 8.47
CA VAL A 421 26.88 30.40 8.99
C VAL A 421 26.30 29.21 8.21
N ASP A 422 26.24 28.06 8.86
CA ASP A 422 25.51 26.90 8.32
C ASP A 422 24.01 27.02 8.67
N ARG A 423 23.17 27.16 7.67
CA ARG A 423 21.69 27.15 7.80
C ARG A 423 21.07 25.79 7.52
N GLY A 424 21.89 24.77 7.30
CA GLY A 424 21.46 23.44 6.93
C GLY A 424 21.07 23.32 5.46
N GLU A 425 20.29 22.30 5.15
CA GLU A 425 19.97 21.89 3.79
C GLU A 425 18.47 21.80 3.56
N TRP A 426 18.06 22.00 2.31
CA TRP A 426 16.77 21.62 1.80
C TRP A 426 16.81 20.15 1.40
N ALA A 427 15.77 19.38 1.76
CA ALA A 427 15.65 18.00 1.36
C ALA A 427 14.76 17.87 0.11
N VAL A 428 15.25 17.14 -0.88
CA VAL A 428 14.43 16.58 -1.95
C VAL A 428 13.85 15.28 -1.40
N LYS A 429 12.52 15.19 -1.39
CA LYS A 429 11.83 14.04 -0.78
C LYS A 429 11.96 12.80 -1.65
N ASP A 430 11.89 11.64 -1.02
CA ASP A 430 11.87 10.38 -1.76
C ASP A 430 10.64 10.27 -2.65
N ARG A 431 10.76 9.48 -3.71
CA ARG A 431 9.63 9.21 -4.60
C ARG A 431 8.51 8.51 -3.85
N LEU A 432 7.30 8.89 -4.20
CA LEU A 432 6.09 8.17 -3.91
C LEU A 432 5.58 7.59 -5.24
N PHE A 433 5.27 6.30 -5.29
CA PHE A 433 4.73 5.67 -6.49
C PHE A 433 3.33 5.14 -6.21
N HIS A 434 2.40 5.45 -7.09
CA HIS A 434 1.07 4.83 -7.10
C HIS A 434 1.12 3.53 -7.90
N ARG A 435 0.72 2.41 -7.28
CA ARG A 435 0.64 1.10 -7.91
C ARG A 435 -0.73 0.49 -7.64
N ASN A 436 -1.57 0.38 -8.67
CA ASN A 436 -2.95 -0.08 -8.54
C ASN A 436 -3.72 0.70 -7.47
N ARG A 437 -3.84 0.16 -6.25
CA ARG A 437 -4.48 0.80 -5.09
C ARG A 437 -3.50 1.21 -4.00
N ASP A 438 -2.24 0.81 -4.14
CA ASP A 438 -1.19 1.03 -3.15
C ASP A 438 -0.33 2.23 -3.51
N ILE A 439 0.22 2.86 -2.49
CA ILE A 439 1.25 3.88 -2.63
C ILE A 439 2.53 3.35 -2.02
N LEU A 440 3.59 3.29 -2.82
CA LEU A 440 4.90 2.82 -2.38
C LEU A 440 5.74 3.98 -1.87
N PHE A 441 6.52 3.72 -0.81
CA PHE A 441 7.46 4.66 -0.25
C PHE A 441 8.65 3.94 0.42
N VAL A 442 9.75 4.68 0.62
CA VAL A 442 10.96 4.18 1.29
C VAL A 442 10.87 4.48 2.78
N LYS A 443 11.14 3.47 3.61
CA LYS A 443 11.41 3.61 5.04
C LYS A 443 12.87 3.25 5.31
N ARG A 444 13.63 4.16 5.91
CA ARG A 444 15.02 3.91 6.32
C ARG A 444 15.11 3.67 7.81
N ILE A 445 15.86 2.65 8.21
CA ILE A 445 16.08 2.25 9.60
C ILE A 445 17.47 2.71 10.01
N PRO A 446 17.59 3.71 10.90
CA PRO A 446 18.89 4.24 11.30
C PRO A 446 19.70 3.22 12.10
N VAL A 447 21.03 3.32 12.05
CA VAL A 447 21.93 2.47 12.87
C VAL A 447 21.71 2.72 14.37
N LEU A 448 21.49 3.98 14.76
CA LEU A 448 21.13 4.40 16.11
C LEU A 448 20.06 5.48 16.03
N GLU A 449 18.92 5.30 16.69
CA GLU A 449 17.79 6.23 16.66
C GLU A 449 18.10 7.64 17.18
N LEU A 450 19.09 7.76 18.08
CA LEU A 450 19.43 9.01 18.76
C LEU A 450 20.57 9.80 18.10
N VAL A 451 21.29 9.22 17.14
CA VAL A 451 22.47 9.88 16.54
C VAL A 451 22.26 10.07 15.04
N LYS A 452 21.92 11.29 14.66
CA LYS A 452 21.84 11.67 13.24
C LYS A 452 23.24 11.65 12.61
N GLY A 453 23.36 11.03 11.43
CA GLY A 453 24.60 11.06 10.63
C GLY A 453 25.43 9.77 10.64
N LEU A 454 25.07 8.74 11.40
CA LEU A 454 25.75 7.43 11.35
C LEU A 454 25.26 6.52 10.19
N GLY A 455 24.35 7.00 9.35
CA GLY A 455 23.78 6.24 8.25
C GLY A 455 22.65 5.30 8.69
N TYR A 456 22.25 4.43 7.77
CA TYR A 456 21.10 3.53 7.96
C TYR A 456 21.54 2.06 7.94
N LYS A 457 21.03 1.28 8.90
CA LYS A 457 21.31 -0.15 9.01
C LYS A 457 20.72 -0.90 7.83
N SER A 458 19.47 -0.62 7.54
CA SER A 458 18.71 -1.19 6.43
C SER A 458 17.61 -0.24 5.97
N SER A 459 16.98 -0.58 4.85
CA SER A 459 15.83 0.13 4.32
C SER A 459 14.74 -0.86 3.93
N GLN A 460 13.52 -0.37 3.83
CA GLN A 460 12.34 -1.12 3.42
C GLN A 460 11.62 -0.35 2.32
N ILE A 461 11.01 -1.06 1.38
CA ILE A 461 9.94 -0.51 0.54
C ILE A 461 8.64 -0.91 1.21
N LYS A 462 7.86 0.08 1.59
CA LYS A 462 6.55 -0.10 2.21
C LYS A 462 5.45 0.34 1.27
N ASN A 463 4.26 -0.17 1.49
CA ASN A 463 3.07 0.26 0.80
C ASN A 463 2.03 0.82 1.78
N LEU A 464 1.30 1.81 1.31
CA LEU A 464 0.15 2.40 1.96
C LEU A 464 -1.09 2.11 1.14
N LEU A 465 -2.12 1.61 1.77
CA LEU A 465 -3.44 1.40 1.19
C LEU A 465 -4.43 2.32 1.89
N TRP A 466 -5.11 3.18 1.12
CA TRP A 466 -6.19 4.01 1.65
C TRP A 466 -7.48 3.21 1.78
N ASN A 467 -8.01 3.09 2.99
CA ASN A 467 -9.26 2.37 3.27
C ASN A 467 -10.49 3.27 3.36
N GLY A 468 -10.30 4.59 3.12
CA GLY A 468 -11.36 5.60 3.18
C GLY A 468 -11.38 6.43 4.47
N LEU A 469 -10.59 6.05 5.48
CA LEU A 469 -10.45 6.77 6.76
C LEU A 469 -8.98 6.97 7.14
N SER A 470 -8.17 5.94 6.91
CA SER A 470 -6.76 5.92 7.26
C SER A 470 -5.94 5.22 6.20
N MET A 471 -4.63 5.36 6.28
CA MET A 471 -3.67 4.58 5.49
C MET A 471 -3.30 3.32 6.27
N GLU A 472 -3.51 2.16 5.65
CA GLU A 472 -2.95 0.89 6.08
C GLU A 472 -1.54 0.76 5.54
N GLU A 473 -0.58 0.56 6.44
CA GLU A 473 0.84 0.43 6.09
C GLU A 473 1.26 -1.04 6.17
N SER A 474 1.98 -1.53 5.17
CA SER A 474 2.60 -2.85 5.20
C SER A 474 3.99 -2.84 4.55
N VAL A 475 4.81 -3.84 4.86
CA VAL A 475 6.15 -3.99 4.28
C VAL A 475 6.03 -4.81 3.00
N LEU A 476 6.47 -4.26 1.87
CA LEU A 476 6.51 -4.95 0.59
C LEU A 476 7.87 -5.64 0.39
N ILE A 477 8.96 -4.91 0.61
CA ILE A 477 10.33 -5.44 0.54
C ILE A 477 11.03 -5.08 1.84
N ASP A 478 11.52 -6.10 2.54
CA ASP A 478 12.20 -5.97 3.82
C ASP A 478 13.72 -6.11 3.68
N ASP A 479 14.43 -5.58 4.67
CA ASP A 479 15.87 -5.78 4.90
C ASP A 479 16.79 -5.51 3.70
N ILE A 480 16.51 -4.43 2.94
CA ILE A 480 17.45 -3.93 1.94
C ILE A 480 18.66 -3.38 2.69
N SER A 481 19.83 -4.00 2.50
CA SER A 481 21.05 -3.63 3.23
C SER A 481 21.44 -2.17 2.99
N GLY A 482 21.61 -1.40 4.06
CA GLY A 482 22.03 0.00 4.05
C GLY A 482 20.93 0.97 3.63
N SER A 483 21.29 1.97 2.84
CA SER A 483 20.40 3.07 2.46
C SER A 483 19.86 2.88 1.05
N VAL A 484 18.54 2.82 0.89
CA VAL A 484 17.94 3.04 -0.44
C VAL A 484 18.18 4.50 -0.83
N ILE A 485 18.85 4.70 -1.96
CA ILE A 485 19.21 6.02 -2.50
C ILE A 485 18.05 6.57 -3.31
N ASP A 486 17.59 5.79 -4.31
CA ASP A 486 16.47 6.12 -5.18
C ASP A 486 15.83 4.82 -5.68
N TYR A 487 14.61 4.89 -6.21
CA TYR A 487 13.94 3.74 -6.79
C TYR A 487 12.97 4.14 -7.89
N SER A 488 12.67 3.19 -8.78
CA SER A 488 11.69 3.33 -9.85
C SER A 488 10.76 2.13 -9.92
N VAL A 489 9.58 2.34 -10.45
CA VAL A 489 8.57 1.28 -10.64
C VAL A 489 8.14 1.28 -12.09
N ALA A 490 8.27 0.12 -12.73
CA ALA A 490 7.81 -0.07 -14.09
C ALA A 490 7.20 -1.46 -14.26
N ASN A 491 6.00 -1.52 -14.83
CA ASN A 491 5.24 -2.75 -15.01
C ASN A 491 5.05 -3.50 -13.67
N ASP A 492 5.55 -4.74 -13.59
CA ASP A 492 5.53 -5.62 -12.42
C ASP A 492 6.87 -5.64 -11.66
N LYS A 493 7.72 -4.61 -11.82
CA LYS A 493 9.06 -4.56 -11.23
C LYS A 493 9.32 -3.28 -10.43
N ILE A 494 10.07 -3.44 -9.35
CA ILE A 494 10.67 -2.34 -8.59
C ILE A 494 12.18 -2.40 -8.78
N PHE A 495 12.77 -1.29 -9.19
CA PHE A 495 14.20 -1.09 -9.36
C PHE A 495 14.70 -0.23 -8.21
N VAL A 496 15.61 -0.73 -7.41
CA VAL A 496 16.07 -0.06 -6.18
C VAL A 496 17.57 0.15 -6.24
N LEU A 497 18.01 1.38 -6.17
CA LEU A 497 19.41 1.74 -5.92
C LEU A 497 19.65 1.80 -4.42
N ALA A 498 20.63 1.06 -3.91
CA ALA A 498 21.01 1.08 -2.51
C ALA A 498 22.52 1.17 -2.33
N SER A 499 22.92 1.88 -1.28
CA SER A 499 24.32 1.92 -0.83
C SER A 499 24.42 1.14 0.48
N PRO A 500 25.06 -0.03 0.49
CA PRO A 500 25.23 -0.83 1.71
C PRO A 500 26.18 -0.12 2.68
N LEU A 501 25.77 0.03 3.93
CA LEU A 501 26.56 0.71 4.97
C LEU A 501 27.82 -0.09 5.36
N PHE A 502 27.77 -1.43 5.28
CA PHE A 502 28.80 -2.36 5.69
C PHE A 502 28.96 -3.51 4.67
N GLY A 503 28.96 -3.20 3.40
CA GLY A 503 29.14 -4.19 2.33
C GLY A 503 30.57 -4.52 1.99
N VAL A 504 31.53 -4.09 2.82
CA VAL A 504 32.93 -4.45 2.64
C VAL A 504 33.14 -5.88 3.09
N LYS A 505 32.83 -6.84 2.21
CA LYS A 505 33.46 -8.15 2.31
C LYS A 505 34.96 -7.88 2.21
N THR A 506 35.71 -8.18 3.27
CA THR A 506 37.18 -8.04 3.32
C THR A 506 37.89 -8.64 2.09
N GLY A 507 37.25 -9.57 1.39
CA GLY A 507 37.69 -10.11 0.10
C GLY A 507 37.60 -9.13 -1.08
N ASN A 508 36.79 -8.08 -1.03
CA ASN A 508 36.66 -7.09 -2.11
C ASN A 508 37.69 -5.95 -1.99
N ILE A 509 38.06 -5.57 -0.76
CA ILE A 509 39.16 -4.62 -0.54
C ILE A 509 40.47 -5.18 -1.09
N LEU A 510 40.72 -6.48 -0.93
CA LEU A 510 41.90 -7.17 -1.45
C LEU A 510 41.95 -7.22 -2.99
N LYS A 511 40.82 -7.00 -3.67
CA LYS A 511 40.72 -6.98 -5.14
C LYS A 511 40.78 -5.55 -5.71
N GLY A 512 40.92 -4.52 -4.86
CA GLY A 512 40.96 -3.12 -5.30
C GLY A 512 39.59 -2.55 -5.68
N ASP A 513 38.53 -3.20 -5.28
CA ASP A 513 37.16 -2.77 -5.55
C ASP A 513 36.74 -1.61 -4.64
N ASN A 514 35.99 -0.64 -5.18
CA ASN A 514 35.50 0.49 -4.41
C ASN A 514 34.54 0.03 -3.30
N PRO A 515 34.80 0.28 -2.00
CA PRO A 515 33.94 -0.15 -0.90
C PRO A 515 32.57 0.56 -0.84
N LEU A 516 32.38 1.64 -1.62
CA LEU A 516 31.16 2.44 -1.65
C LEU A 516 30.26 2.13 -2.85
N ARG A 517 30.28 0.90 -3.34
CA ARG A 517 29.49 0.51 -4.52
C ARG A 517 28.00 0.66 -4.29
N THR A 518 27.35 1.25 -5.27
CA THR A 518 25.89 1.20 -5.38
C THR A 518 25.47 -0.17 -5.90
N VAL A 519 24.41 -0.72 -5.33
CA VAL A 519 23.80 -1.97 -5.77
C VAL A 519 22.43 -1.66 -6.37
N LEU A 520 22.18 -2.21 -7.55
CA LEU A 520 20.86 -2.21 -8.17
C LEU A 520 20.17 -3.54 -7.87
N TYR A 521 19.09 -3.49 -7.12
CA TYR A 521 18.18 -4.61 -6.90
C TYR A 521 16.97 -4.49 -7.82
N ILE A 522 16.54 -5.60 -8.39
CA ILE A 522 15.31 -5.68 -9.18
C ILE A 522 14.40 -6.72 -8.52
N PHE A 523 13.24 -6.26 -8.06
CA PHE A 523 12.21 -7.10 -7.47
C PHE A 523 11.07 -7.29 -8.46
N SER A 524 10.58 -8.53 -8.61
CA SER A 524 9.37 -8.80 -9.40
C SER A 524 8.17 -8.79 -8.47
N ILE A 525 7.25 -7.88 -8.69
CA ILE A 525 6.02 -7.77 -7.93
C ILE A 525 4.94 -8.43 -8.74
N LYS A 526 4.65 -9.69 -8.49
CA LYS A 526 3.47 -10.33 -9.08
C LYS A 526 2.25 -9.65 -8.47
N GLY A 527 1.35 -9.18 -9.35
CA GLY A 527 0.13 -8.51 -8.94
C GLY A 527 -0.65 -9.31 -7.91
N ILE A 528 -0.94 -8.67 -6.80
CA ILE A 528 -1.91 -9.13 -5.80
C ILE A 528 -3.28 -8.64 -6.26
#